data_e47efd477f830483ae80fd082a187cab
#
_entry.id   e47efd477f830483ae80fd082a187cab
#
_cell.length_a   1.000
_cell.length_b   1.000
_cell.length_c   1.000
_cell.angle_alpha   90.00
_cell.angle_beta   90.00
_cell.angle_gamma   90.00
#
_symmetry.space_group_name_H-M   'P 1'
#
loop_
_entity.id
_entity.type
_entity.pdbx_description
1 polymer ?
#
loop_
_entity_poly.entity_id
_entity_poly.type
_entity_poly.pdbx_seq_one_letter_code
_entity_poly.pdbx_strand_id
1 'polypeptide(L)'
;MRNIFRHIVLVAPLLLASLASAQFGGKAGFGEAFRPDILPRDMTLIVDTLKLEDWQRPIVESLIDDYGSSFKTGRDTVQQKMMEIAKTQKGGAKSVKGLLAPITLWQPEKERLFTDFMDSIKGQLSDVQRERWPKFERTLRRERLLQDSELSGEGIDLITLTKQMELPSDATKVAQAALDEYEVQLDAALIARDAKIDALMPLFSDAMESMESDGLDKGVALQGQIMQIRIVVRGVQDDSIEKIALALPAPYGADFRQRALAIGYREAFQPDPLASFFQVVLELTDLTAEQKTGITAAKTAWDTQLEGLRERMLQTIREDEPNKPKQKTMAAKAKLAAKQGKTAEQPPVEAMVPLRNEKNRLVQETREKVLALLTPEQKEKMQAGVPGMRPPAPSHTNQALIESAKKPGGKAGANNGDAETDKPARKETVE
;
A
#
# COMPACT_ATOMS: atom_id res chain seq x y z
N MET A 1 16.63 24.55 34.50
CA MET A 1 16.37 24.89 33.09
C MET A 1 17.31 24.21 32.07
N ARG A 2 18.43 23.62 32.48
CA ARG A 2 19.46 23.01 31.56
C ARG A 2 19.12 21.59 31.06
N ASN A 3 18.19 20.86 31.72
CA ASN A 3 17.88 19.46 31.33
C ASN A 3 16.69 19.35 30.33
N ILE A 4 15.87 20.38 30.16
CA ILE A 4 14.75 20.35 29.23
C ILE A 4 15.21 20.46 27.77
N PHE A 5 16.30 21.21 27.53
CA PHE A 5 16.90 21.35 26.18
C PHE A 5 17.54 20.05 25.66
N ARG A 6 18.01 19.17 26.52
CA ARG A 6 18.65 17.90 26.11
C ARG A 6 17.64 16.86 25.57
N HIS A 7 16.39 16.91 26.00
CA HIS A 7 15.36 15.97 25.54
C HIS A 7 14.66 16.44 24.24
N ILE A 8 14.64 17.73 23.97
CA ILE A 8 14.06 18.30 22.74
C ILE A 8 14.96 17.97 21.52
N VAL A 9 16.27 17.97 21.69
CA VAL A 9 17.24 17.70 20.61
C VAL A 9 17.24 16.21 20.16
N LEU A 10 16.78 15.28 21.02
CA LEU A 10 16.74 13.84 20.70
C LEU A 10 15.42 13.37 20.07
N VAL A 11 14.33 14.11 20.26
CA VAL A 11 13.00 13.71 19.77
C VAL A 11 12.74 14.24 18.34
N ALA A 12 13.30 15.37 17.97
CA ALA A 12 13.13 15.93 16.62
C ALA A 12 13.73 15.03 15.51
N PRO A 13 14.97 14.51 15.62
CA PRO A 13 15.52 13.62 14.60
C PRO A 13 14.81 12.24 14.54
N LEU A 14 14.27 11.74 15.65
CA LEU A 14 13.47 10.51 15.65
C LEU A 14 12.10 10.71 14.99
N LEU A 15 11.48 11.87 15.14
CA LEU A 15 10.24 12.23 14.46
C LEU A 15 10.48 12.47 12.96
N LEU A 16 11.58 13.12 12.58
CA LEU A 16 11.98 13.32 11.19
C LEU A 16 12.38 11.98 10.52
N ALA A 17 13.09 11.11 11.22
CA ALA A 17 13.43 9.77 10.74
C ALA A 17 12.17 8.89 10.57
N SER A 18 11.20 8.96 11.49
CA SER A 18 9.93 8.23 11.37
C SER A 18 9.00 8.83 10.30
N LEU A 19 9.02 10.15 10.10
CA LEU A 19 8.31 10.81 9.01
C LEU A 19 8.98 10.49 7.66
N ALA A 20 10.31 10.51 7.58
CA ALA A 20 11.05 10.12 6.39
C ALA A 20 10.80 8.63 6.05
N SER A 21 10.88 7.72 7.01
CA SER A 21 10.69 6.28 6.79
C SER A 21 9.24 5.91 6.44
N ALA A 22 8.25 6.62 6.97
CA ALA A 22 6.83 6.36 6.70
C ALA A 22 6.31 7.07 5.45
N GLN A 23 6.96 8.14 4.99
CA GLN A 23 6.53 8.96 3.86
C GLN A 23 7.36 8.74 2.60
N PHE A 24 8.56 8.16 2.71
CA PHE A 24 9.47 7.89 1.60
C PHE A 24 9.61 6.37 1.33
N GLY A 25 8.58 5.59 1.59
CA GLY A 25 8.55 4.15 1.34
C GLY A 25 8.55 3.76 -0.15
N GLY A 26 8.29 4.72 -1.05
CA GLY A 26 8.38 4.54 -2.49
C GLY A 26 9.77 4.91 -3.05
N LYS A 27 9.86 5.15 -4.35
CA LYS A 27 11.11 5.50 -5.06
C LYS A 27 11.83 6.75 -4.51
N ALA A 28 11.10 7.63 -3.80
CA ALA A 28 11.65 8.76 -3.07
C ALA A 28 12.39 8.36 -1.76
N GLY A 29 12.39 7.07 -1.39
CA GLY A 29 13.03 6.57 -0.18
C GLY A 29 14.46 6.09 -0.45
N PHE A 30 15.30 6.21 0.58
CA PHE A 30 16.68 5.70 0.57
C PHE A 30 16.77 4.20 0.22
N GLY A 31 15.68 3.45 0.32
CA GLY A 31 15.60 2.04 -0.04
C GLY A 31 15.83 1.75 -1.52
N GLU A 32 15.45 2.68 -2.42
CA GLU A 32 15.61 2.51 -3.85
C GLU A 32 17.09 2.51 -4.29
N ALA A 33 17.94 3.27 -3.60
CA ALA A 33 19.39 3.25 -3.85
C ALA A 33 20.02 1.86 -3.64
N PHE A 34 19.38 1.00 -2.83
CA PHE A 34 19.85 -0.34 -2.48
C PHE A 34 19.10 -1.46 -3.22
N ARG A 35 18.19 -1.11 -4.12
CA ARG A 35 17.41 -2.05 -4.92
C ARG A 35 17.98 -2.09 -6.35
N PRO A 36 18.34 -3.28 -6.85
CA PRO A 36 18.80 -3.42 -8.24
C PRO A 36 17.64 -3.18 -9.21
N ASP A 37 17.96 -2.60 -10.36
CA ASP A 37 16.98 -2.33 -11.42
C ASP A 37 16.63 -3.58 -12.23
N ILE A 38 17.53 -4.56 -12.26
CA ILE A 38 17.37 -5.85 -12.93
C ILE A 38 17.57 -6.97 -11.93
N LEU A 39 16.73 -7.97 -11.99
CA LEU A 39 16.78 -9.17 -11.17
C LEU A 39 16.81 -10.42 -12.06
N PRO A 40 17.30 -11.58 -11.59
CA PRO A 40 17.29 -12.83 -12.35
C PRO A 40 15.90 -13.24 -12.87
N ARG A 41 14.83 -12.90 -12.13
CA ARG A 41 13.44 -13.17 -12.55
C ARG A 41 13.01 -12.40 -13.82
N ASP A 42 13.70 -11.28 -14.12
CA ASP A 42 13.37 -10.44 -15.29
C ASP A 42 13.85 -11.10 -16.60
N MET A 43 14.62 -12.19 -16.52
CA MET A 43 15.03 -13.00 -17.66
C MET A 43 13.84 -13.43 -18.52
N THR A 44 12.76 -13.90 -17.91
CA THR A 44 11.54 -14.29 -18.63
C THR A 44 10.94 -13.13 -19.40
N LEU A 45 10.87 -11.94 -18.78
CA LEU A 45 10.40 -10.72 -19.44
C LEU A 45 11.25 -10.36 -20.68
N ILE A 46 12.59 -10.41 -20.54
CA ILE A 46 13.54 -10.12 -21.61
C ILE A 46 13.34 -11.09 -22.77
N VAL A 47 13.33 -12.41 -22.49
CA VAL A 47 13.15 -13.48 -23.48
C VAL A 47 11.83 -13.32 -24.22
N ASP A 48 10.74 -13.15 -23.47
CA ASP A 48 9.39 -13.15 -24.03
C ASP A 48 9.09 -11.88 -24.84
N THR A 49 9.57 -10.72 -24.39
CA THR A 49 9.30 -9.46 -25.07
C THR A 49 10.18 -9.27 -26.30
N LEU A 50 11.48 -9.56 -26.18
CA LEU A 50 12.45 -9.38 -27.27
C LEU A 50 12.49 -10.59 -28.22
N LYS A 51 11.84 -11.73 -27.83
CA LYS A 51 11.88 -12.99 -28.60
C LYS A 51 13.30 -13.46 -28.83
N LEU A 52 14.05 -13.61 -27.74
CA LEU A 52 15.43 -14.07 -27.80
C LEU A 52 15.50 -15.50 -28.36
N GLU A 53 16.52 -15.72 -29.21
CA GLU A 53 16.88 -17.04 -29.71
C GLU A 53 17.61 -17.84 -28.60
N ASP A 54 17.63 -19.16 -28.72
CA ASP A 54 18.19 -20.03 -27.68
C ASP A 54 19.69 -19.75 -27.39
N TRP A 55 20.47 -19.37 -28.42
CA TRP A 55 21.87 -19.03 -28.24
C TRP A 55 22.11 -17.69 -27.53
N GLN A 56 21.13 -16.76 -27.55
CA GLN A 56 21.24 -15.45 -26.87
C GLN A 56 20.97 -15.57 -25.37
N ARG A 57 20.18 -16.56 -24.95
CA ARG A 57 19.76 -16.73 -23.54
C ARG A 57 20.95 -16.83 -22.57
N PRO A 58 21.96 -17.71 -22.75
CA PRO A 58 23.08 -17.81 -21.85
C PRO A 58 23.92 -16.52 -21.80
N ILE A 59 23.96 -15.75 -22.89
CA ILE A 59 24.65 -14.45 -22.92
C ILE A 59 23.91 -13.46 -22.02
N VAL A 60 22.58 -13.38 -22.13
CA VAL A 60 21.75 -12.48 -21.32
C VAL A 60 21.76 -12.88 -19.85
N GLU A 61 21.74 -14.18 -19.54
CA GLU A 61 21.91 -14.68 -18.16
C GLU A 61 23.23 -14.20 -17.56
N SER A 62 24.35 -14.34 -18.30
CA SER A 62 25.65 -13.82 -17.86
C SER A 62 25.65 -12.32 -17.62
N LEU A 63 24.99 -11.53 -18.49
CA LEU A 63 24.88 -10.09 -18.31
C LEU A 63 24.07 -9.72 -17.04
N ILE A 64 23.02 -10.47 -16.73
CA ILE A 64 22.23 -10.28 -15.49
C ILE A 64 23.08 -10.58 -14.26
N ASP A 65 23.86 -11.66 -14.28
CA ASP A 65 24.75 -12.05 -13.17
C ASP A 65 25.87 -11.03 -12.96
N ASP A 66 26.48 -10.53 -14.04
CA ASP A 66 27.53 -9.51 -14.00
C ASP A 66 26.99 -8.18 -13.46
N TYR A 67 25.80 -7.76 -13.92
CA TYR A 67 25.10 -6.60 -13.39
C TYR A 67 24.81 -6.76 -11.89
N GLY A 68 24.23 -7.91 -11.50
CA GLY A 68 23.90 -8.22 -10.10
C GLY A 68 25.12 -8.20 -9.19
N SER A 69 26.24 -8.75 -9.64
CA SER A 69 27.52 -8.78 -8.91
C SER A 69 28.11 -7.38 -8.74
N SER A 70 28.11 -6.58 -9.81
CA SER A 70 28.59 -5.19 -9.80
C SER A 70 27.72 -4.30 -8.90
N PHE A 71 26.40 -4.43 -9.02
CA PHE A 71 25.46 -3.73 -8.16
C PHE A 71 25.64 -4.08 -6.68
N LYS A 72 25.80 -5.38 -6.36
CA LYS A 72 26.03 -5.84 -4.98
C LYS A 72 27.30 -5.22 -4.40
N THR A 73 28.39 -5.20 -5.16
CA THR A 73 29.68 -4.62 -4.73
C THR A 73 29.54 -3.12 -4.44
N GLY A 74 28.89 -2.37 -5.32
CA GLY A 74 28.63 -0.94 -5.12
C GLY A 74 27.75 -0.66 -3.90
N ARG A 75 26.64 -1.38 -3.78
CA ARG A 75 25.73 -1.31 -2.64
C ARG A 75 26.43 -1.59 -1.31
N ASP A 76 27.21 -2.66 -1.22
CA ASP A 76 27.91 -3.06 0.00
C ASP A 76 28.94 -2.00 0.39
N THR A 77 29.61 -1.37 -0.59
CA THR A 77 30.52 -0.24 -0.38
C THR A 77 29.79 0.98 0.22
N VAL A 78 28.61 1.32 -0.30
CA VAL A 78 27.79 2.42 0.24
C VAL A 78 27.36 2.13 1.67
N GLN A 79 26.90 0.92 1.95
CA GLN A 79 26.49 0.52 3.30
C GLN A 79 27.66 0.60 4.29
N GLN A 80 28.87 0.17 3.91
CA GLN A 80 30.07 0.28 4.75
C GLN A 80 30.38 1.75 5.05
N LYS A 81 30.41 2.63 4.04
CA LYS A 81 30.64 4.06 4.23
C LYS A 81 29.60 4.70 5.15
N MET A 82 28.33 4.36 5.00
CA MET A 82 27.28 4.85 5.91
C MET A 82 27.50 4.39 7.36
N MET A 83 27.90 3.12 7.56
CA MET A 83 28.22 2.60 8.90
C MET A 83 29.43 3.28 9.52
N GLU A 84 30.47 3.56 8.75
CA GLU A 84 31.65 4.30 9.20
C GLU A 84 31.30 5.73 9.63
N ILE A 85 30.53 6.43 8.82
CA ILE A 85 30.01 7.77 9.15
C ILE A 85 29.17 7.70 10.44
N ALA A 86 28.29 6.74 10.58
CA ALA A 86 27.47 6.58 11.78
C ALA A 86 28.32 6.28 13.04
N LYS A 87 29.41 5.52 12.93
CA LYS A 87 30.34 5.20 14.04
C LYS A 87 31.19 6.39 14.44
N THR A 88 31.74 7.14 13.48
CA THR A 88 32.64 8.27 13.76
C THR A 88 31.90 9.45 14.31
N GLN A 89 30.62 9.47 14.14
CA GLN A 89 29.73 10.56 14.53
C GLN A 89 29.17 10.39 15.95
N LYS A 90 29.93 10.04 16.98
CA LYS A 90 29.50 10.02 18.39
C LYS A 90 29.25 11.44 18.94
N GLY A 91 27.96 11.75 19.22
CA GLY A 91 27.52 12.89 20.04
C GLY A 91 27.41 14.26 19.35
N GLY A 92 26.24 14.61 18.87
CA GLY A 92 25.85 15.94 18.40
C GLY A 92 24.85 15.86 17.22
N ALA A 93 24.01 16.87 17.06
CA ALA A 93 23.15 17.01 15.89
C ALA A 93 24.02 17.00 14.62
N LYS A 94 23.83 16.02 13.77
CA LYS A 94 24.73 15.74 12.66
C LYS A 94 23.98 15.88 11.38
N SER A 95 24.68 16.46 10.42
CA SER A 95 24.18 16.69 9.08
C SER A 95 23.61 15.39 8.50
N VAL A 96 22.31 15.36 8.30
CA VAL A 96 21.63 14.30 7.56
C VAL A 96 22.27 14.15 6.17
N LYS A 97 22.69 15.27 5.58
CA LYS A 97 23.42 15.34 4.32
C LYS A 97 24.71 14.53 4.34
N GLY A 98 25.49 14.61 5.44
CA GLY A 98 26.70 13.81 5.60
C GLY A 98 26.42 12.30 5.61
N LEU A 99 25.33 11.88 6.26
CA LEU A 99 24.90 10.47 6.27
C LEU A 99 24.39 10.01 4.90
N LEU A 100 23.79 10.88 4.12
CA LEU A 100 23.22 10.59 2.81
C LEU A 100 24.24 10.75 1.66
N ALA A 101 25.36 11.42 1.88
CA ALA A 101 26.38 11.65 0.86
C ALA A 101 26.83 10.38 0.13
N PRO A 102 27.06 9.21 0.79
CA PRO A 102 27.40 7.98 0.08
C PRO A 102 26.32 7.52 -0.91
N ILE A 103 25.04 7.73 -0.58
CA ILE A 103 23.89 7.39 -1.46
C ILE A 103 23.88 8.33 -2.66
N THR A 104 24.06 9.63 -2.44
CA THR A 104 24.10 10.62 -3.52
C THR A 104 25.21 10.34 -4.51
N LEU A 105 26.39 9.91 -4.03
CA LEU A 105 27.52 9.54 -4.87
C LEU A 105 27.33 8.19 -5.60
N TRP A 106 26.52 7.31 -5.04
CA TRP A 106 26.21 6.02 -5.62
C TRP A 106 25.20 6.10 -6.77
N GLN A 107 24.28 7.05 -6.73
CA GLN A 107 23.18 7.14 -7.68
C GLN A 107 23.66 7.19 -9.15
N PRO A 108 24.62 8.05 -9.56
CA PRO A 108 25.14 8.07 -10.91
C PRO A 108 25.81 6.75 -11.32
N GLU A 109 26.47 6.07 -10.39
CA GLU A 109 27.10 4.78 -10.67
C GLU A 109 26.07 3.67 -10.86
N LYS A 110 25.00 3.67 -10.05
CA LYS A 110 23.86 2.77 -10.24
C LYS A 110 23.22 2.95 -11.61
N GLU A 111 22.99 4.21 -12.02
CA GLU A 111 22.45 4.54 -13.34
C GLU A 111 23.36 4.07 -14.48
N ARG A 112 24.67 4.26 -14.31
CA ARG A 112 25.67 3.79 -15.27
C ARG A 112 25.62 2.27 -15.43
N LEU A 113 25.61 1.51 -14.32
CA LEU A 113 25.50 0.05 -14.34
C LEU A 113 24.25 -0.42 -15.08
N PHE A 114 23.12 0.24 -14.85
CA PHE A 114 21.87 -0.08 -15.54
C PHE A 114 21.95 0.24 -17.03
N THR A 115 22.50 1.39 -17.40
CA THR A 115 22.67 1.81 -18.81
C THR A 115 23.60 0.85 -19.54
N ASP A 116 24.75 0.52 -18.97
CA ASP A 116 25.73 -0.41 -19.55
C ASP A 116 25.11 -1.81 -19.76
N PHE A 117 24.27 -2.27 -18.81
CA PHE A 117 23.52 -3.51 -18.95
C PHE A 117 22.53 -3.45 -20.12
N MET A 118 21.72 -2.39 -20.21
CA MET A 118 20.71 -2.22 -21.26
C MET A 118 21.36 -2.13 -22.65
N ASP A 119 22.48 -1.42 -22.77
CA ASP A 119 23.23 -1.30 -24.02
C ASP A 119 23.87 -2.64 -24.40
N SER A 120 24.37 -3.41 -23.43
CA SER A 120 24.92 -4.74 -23.67
C SER A 120 23.87 -5.70 -24.21
N ILE A 121 22.65 -5.70 -23.66
CA ILE A 121 21.52 -6.49 -24.18
C ILE A 121 21.19 -6.05 -25.61
N LYS A 122 21.02 -4.73 -25.81
CA LYS A 122 20.65 -4.17 -27.11
C LYS A 122 21.69 -4.50 -28.20
N GLY A 123 22.97 -4.62 -27.82
CA GLY A 123 24.05 -5.03 -28.71
C GLY A 123 23.94 -6.49 -29.18
N GLN A 124 23.24 -7.35 -28.46
CA GLN A 124 23.03 -8.76 -28.82
C GLN A 124 21.81 -8.96 -29.75
N LEU A 125 21.01 -7.92 -29.98
CA LEU A 125 19.75 -8.04 -30.71
C LEU A 125 19.93 -7.90 -32.22
N SER A 126 19.20 -8.74 -32.99
CA SER A 126 18.99 -8.55 -34.41
C SER A 126 18.13 -7.30 -34.68
N ASP A 127 18.12 -6.81 -35.93
CA ASP A 127 17.31 -5.63 -36.28
C ASP A 127 15.81 -5.84 -36.00
N VAL A 128 15.27 -7.04 -36.30
CA VAL A 128 13.88 -7.40 -36.00
C VAL A 128 13.59 -7.41 -34.49
N GLN A 129 14.54 -7.82 -33.67
CA GLN A 129 14.41 -7.78 -32.21
C GLN A 129 14.50 -6.33 -31.69
N ARG A 130 15.32 -5.48 -32.29
CA ARG A 130 15.45 -4.06 -31.93
C ARG A 130 14.15 -3.28 -32.15
N GLU A 131 13.32 -3.66 -33.12
CA GLU A 131 11.98 -3.05 -33.29
C GLU A 131 11.08 -3.25 -32.06
N ARG A 132 11.33 -4.28 -31.26
CA ARG A 132 10.59 -4.58 -30.02
C ARG A 132 11.15 -3.86 -28.79
N TRP A 133 12.31 -3.24 -28.91
CA TRP A 133 13.01 -2.59 -27.81
C TRP A 133 12.15 -1.53 -27.10
N PRO A 134 11.46 -0.61 -27.77
CA PRO A 134 10.61 0.38 -27.10
C PRO A 134 9.48 -0.26 -26.27
N LYS A 135 8.92 -1.37 -26.72
CA LYS A 135 7.91 -2.12 -25.96
C LYS A 135 8.52 -2.80 -24.74
N PHE A 136 9.70 -3.36 -24.88
CA PHE A 136 10.45 -3.94 -23.76
C PHE A 136 10.73 -2.90 -22.68
N GLU A 137 11.25 -1.72 -23.03
CA GLU A 137 11.52 -0.65 -22.06
C GLU A 137 10.25 -0.20 -21.34
N ARG A 138 9.13 -0.02 -22.02
CA ARG A 138 7.84 0.32 -21.41
C ARG A 138 7.38 -0.76 -20.45
N THR A 139 7.48 -2.02 -20.85
CA THR A 139 7.06 -3.14 -20.00
C THR A 139 7.93 -3.24 -18.74
N LEU A 140 9.26 -3.16 -18.89
CA LEU A 140 10.19 -3.19 -17.76
C LEU A 140 9.93 -2.02 -16.79
N ARG A 141 9.72 -0.81 -17.33
CA ARG A 141 9.42 0.39 -16.53
C ARG A 141 8.09 0.24 -15.79
N ARG A 142 7.04 -0.23 -16.47
CA ARG A 142 5.74 -0.49 -15.85
C ARG A 142 5.86 -1.48 -14.69
N GLU A 143 6.51 -2.63 -14.88
CA GLU A 143 6.66 -3.65 -13.83
C GLU A 143 7.45 -3.15 -12.62
N ARG A 144 8.44 -2.28 -12.84
CA ARG A 144 9.26 -1.71 -11.77
C ARG A 144 8.54 -0.59 -11.02
N LEU A 145 7.98 0.37 -11.75
CA LEU A 145 7.56 1.64 -11.18
C LEU A 145 6.13 1.63 -10.62
N LEU A 146 5.27 0.71 -11.07
CA LEU A 146 3.94 0.56 -10.46
C LEU A 146 4.01 0.02 -9.02
N GLN A 147 5.08 -0.70 -8.66
CA GLN A 147 5.29 -1.16 -7.28
C GLN A 147 5.56 -0.02 -6.29
N ASP A 148 6.01 1.14 -6.77
CA ASP A 148 6.34 2.31 -5.96
C ASP A 148 5.16 3.30 -5.84
N SER A 149 3.95 2.84 -6.08
CA SER A 149 2.73 3.63 -5.93
C SER A 149 2.46 3.97 -4.47
N GLU A 150 2.03 5.21 -4.20
CA GLU A 150 1.63 5.69 -2.87
C GLU A 150 0.14 6.02 -2.80
N LEU A 151 -0.48 6.31 -3.94
CA LEU A 151 -1.90 6.60 -4.03
C LEU A 151 -2.70 5.36 -4.45
N SER A 152 -3.87 5.21 -3.87
CA SER A 152 -4.86 4.24 -4.34
C SER A 152 -5.15 4.48 -5.82
N GLY A 153 -5.23 3.42 -6.62
CA GLY A 153 -5.44 3.52 -8.07
C GLY A 153 -4.16 3.76 -8.88
N GLU A 154 -3.05 4.23 -8.28
CA GLU A 154 -1.81 4.53 -9.02
C GLU A 154 -1.10 3.27 -9.53
N GLY A 155 -1.11 2.17 -8.76
CA GLY A 155 -0.24 0.99 -8.96
C GLY A 155 -0.91 -0.18 -9.67
N ILE A 156 -1.93 0.03 -10.47
CA ILE A 156 -2.63 -1.05 -11.18
C ILE A 156 -1.93 -1.35 -12.50
N ASP A 157 -1.62 -2.62 -12.79
CA ASP A 157 -1.19 -3.05 -14.12
C ASP A 157 -2.39 -3.60 -14.90
N LEU A 158 -3.02 -2.74 -15.71
CA LEU A 158 -4.21 -3.09 -16.49
C LEU A 158 -3.92 -4.10 -17.60
N ILE A 159 -2.67 -4.17 -18.12
CA ILE A 159 -2.26 -5.16 -19.11
C ILE A 159 -2.18 -6.54 -18.45
N THR A 160 -1.56 -6.61 -17.28
CA THR A 160 -1.48 -7.85 -16.51
C THR A 160 -2.86 -8.32 -16.06
N LEU A 161 -3.73 -7.39 -15.61
CA LEU A 161 -5.12 -7.70 -15.28
C LEU A 161 -5.87 -8.29 -16.47
N THR A 162 -5.77 -7.68 -17.66
CA THR A 162 -6.43 -8.18 -18.87
C THR A 162 -5.97 -9.59 -19.24
N LYS A 163 -4.66 -9.87 -19.10
CA LYS A 163 -4.11 -11.23 -19.32
C LYS A 163 -4.66 -12.23 -18.31
N GLN A 164 -4.75 -11.86 -17.03
CA GLN A 164 -5.26 -12.73 -15.96
C GLN A 164 -6.75 -13.05 -16.07
N MET A 165 -7.50 -12.24 -16.83
CA MET A 165 -8.91 -12.51 -17.10
C MET A 165 -9.15 -13.62 -18.13
N GLU A 166 -8.10 -14.06 -18.83
CA GLU A 166 -8.18 -15.15 -19.84
C GLU A 166 -9.32 -14.93 -20.84
N LEU A 167 -9.45 -13.68 -21.31
CA LEU A 167 -10.53 -13.28 -22.21
C LEU A 167 -10.45 -14.02 -23.56
N PRO A 168 -11.60 -14.25 -24.21
CA PRO A 168 -11.62 -14.75 -25.58
C PRO A 168 -10.77 -13.86 -26.51
N SER A 169 -10.11 -14.49 -27.49
CA SER A 169 -9.20 -13.79 -28.41
C SER A 169 -9.89 -12.61 -29.12
N ASP A 170 -11.16 -12.75 -29.47
CA ASP A 170 -11.90 -11.68 -30.17
C ASP A 170 -12.18 -10.48 -29.23
N ALA A 171 -12.49 -10.74 -27.96
CA ALA A 171 -12.67 -9.68 -26.98
C ALA A 171 -11.35 -8.91 -26.73
N THR A 172 -10.24 -9.65 -26.62
CA THR A 172 -8.91 -9.02 -26.46
C THR A 172 -8.53 -8.17 -27.67
N LYS A 173 -8.80 -8.64 -28.90
CA LYS A 173 -8.50 -7.88 -30.12
C LYS A 173 -9.26 -6.54 -30.20
N VAL A 174 -10.53 -6.52 -29.76
CA VAL A 174 -11.33 -5.28 -29.76
C VAL A 174 -10.76 -4.26 -28.79
N ALA A 175 -10.27 -4.68 -27.63
CA ALA A 175 -9.67 -3.81 -26.62
C ALA A 175 -8.21 -3.43 -26.90
N GLN A 176 -7.55 -4.04 -27.92
CA GLN A 176 -6.11 -3.88 -28.14
C GLN A 176 -5.69 -2.42 -28.32
N ALA A 177 -6.47 -1.64 -29.07
CA ALA A 177 -6.16 -0.22 -29.28
C ALA A 177 -6.17 0.58 -27.97
N ALA A 178 -7.12 0.31 -27.08
CA ALA A 178 -7.19 0.96 -25.76
C ALA A 178 -6.03 0.51 -24.84
N LEU A 179 -5.62 -0.75 -24.92
CA LEU A 179 -4.46 -1.26 -24.18
C LEU A 179 -3.14 -0.68 -24.68
N ASP A 180 -2.98 -0.49 -25.99
CA ASP A 180 -1.79 0.12 -26.58
C ASP A 180 -1.70 1.62 -26.22
N GLU A 181 -2.83 2.34 -26.26
CA GLU A 181 -2.91 3.73 -25.80
C GLU A 181 -2.54 3.86 -24.33
N TYR A 182 -3.12 2.99 -23.48
CA TYR A 182 -2.78 2.92 -22.05
C TYR A 182 -1.29 2.70 -21.81
N GLU A 183 -0.66 1.73 -22.51
CA GLU A 183 0.78 1.45 -22.35
C GLU A 183 1.63 2.69 -22.60
N VAL A 184 1.32 3.47 -23.64
CA VAL A 184 2.07 4.68 -24.01
C VAL A 184 1.81 5.82 -23.02
N GLN A 185 0.55 6.06 -22.65
CA GLN A 185 0.19 7.14 -21.72
C GLN A 185 0.75 6.89 -20.31
N LEU A 186 0.66 5.64 -19.83
CA LEU A 186 1.23 5.28 -18.54
C LEU A 186 2.75 5.44 -18.53
N ASP A 187 3.44 4.98 -19.58
CA ASP A 187 4.90 5.11 -19.68
C ASP A 187 5.34 6.57 -19.60
N ALA A 188 4.69 7.46 -20.36
CA ALA A 188 4.96 8.89 -20.30
C ALA A 188 4.72 9.50 -18.92
N ALA A 189 3.64 9.10 -18.24
CA ALA A 189 3.32 9.57 -16.89
C ALA A 189 4.32 9.07 -15.85
N LEU A 190 4.78 7.81 -15.95
CA LEU A 190 5.79 7.23 -15.05
C LEU A 190 7.15 7.91 -15.23
N ILE A 191 7.59 8.17 -16.48
CA ILE A 191 8.81 8.91 -16.75
C ILE A 191 8.74 10.32 -16.14
N ALA A 192 7.63 11.03 -16.33
CA ALA A 192 7.44 12.38 -15.78
C ALA A 192 7.42 12.37 -14.25
N ARG A 193 6.80 11.35 -13.63
CA ARG A 193 6.79 11.17 -12.17
C ARG A 193 8.21 11.01 -11.63
N ASP A 194 8.97 10.11 -12.21
CA ASP A 194 10.33 9.81 -11.75
C ASP A 194 11.25 11.01 -11.91
N ALA A 195 11.26 11.64 -13.09
CA ALA A 195 12.05 12.85 -13.33
C ALA A 195 11.71 13.98 -12.33
N LYS A 196 10.43 14.13 -11.95
CA LYS A 196 10.02 15.12 -10.96
C LYS A 196 10.49 14.77 -9.56
N ILE A 197 10.41 13.50 -9.17
CA ILE A 197 10.89 13.01 -7.88
C ILE A 197 12.40 13.24 -7.78
N ASP A 198 13.18 12.85 -8.78
CA ASP A 198 14.63 13.01 -8.82
C ASP A 198 15.03 14.50 -8.70
N ALA A 199 14.34 15.38 -9.39
CA ALA A 199 14.56 16.83 -9.29
C ALA A 199 14.26 17.42 -7.91
N LEU A 200 13.35 16.80 -7.14
CA LEU A 200 12.99 17.26 -5.79
C LEU A 200 13.89 16.69 -4.69
N MET A 201 14.59 15.57 -4.93
CA MET A 201 15.40 14.90 -3.92
C MET A 201 16.47 15.78 -3.25
N PRO A 202 17.26 16.59 -3.99
CA PRO A 202 18.21 17.51 -3.36
C PRO A 202 17.54 18.52 -2.42
N LEU A 203 16.35 19.03 -2.80
CA LEU A 203 15.59 19.98 -2.00
C LEU A 203 15.07 19.38 -0.69
N PHE A 204 14.71 18.07 -0.70
CA PHE A 204 14.39 17.35 0.53
C PHE A 204 15.58 17.24 1.47
N SER A 205 16.76 16.95 0.94
CA SER A 205 17.98 16.92 1.73
C SER A 205 18.24 18.25 2.43
N ASP A 206 18.11 19.35 1.71
CA ASP A 206 18.29 20.72 2.25
C ASP A 206 17.20 21.08 3.28
N ALA A 207 15.94 20.69 3.04
CA ALA A 207 14.84 20.89 4.00
C ALA A 207 15.04 20.09 5.30
N MET A 208 15.62 18.91 5.22
CA MET A 208 15.96 18.08 6.40
C MET A 208 17.12 18.64 7.21
N GLU A 209 18.04 19.41 6.62
CA GLU A 209 19.13 20.08 7.34
C GLU A 209 18.68 21.31 8.12
N SER A 210 17.68 22.04 7.60
CA SER A 210 17.09 23.15 8.32
C SER A 210 16.16 22.63 9.43
N MET A 211 16.74 22.18 10.56
CA MET A 211 16.01 21.63 11.73
C MET A 211 15.07 22.61 12.43
N GLU A 212 14.85 23.79 11.93
CA GLU A 212 13.88 24.76 12.39
C GLU A 212 12.47 24.41 11.88
N SER A 213 11.45 25.04 12.47
CA SER A 213 10.04 24.83 12.09
C SER A 213 9.76 24.99 10.58
N ASP A 214 10.58 25.78 9.90
CA ASP A 214 10.56 26.06 8.47
C ASP A 214 10.94 24.84 7.60
N GLY A 215 11.87 24.00 8.06
CA GLY A 215 12.26 22.78 7.33
C GLY A 215 11.12 21.77 7.20
N LEU A 216 10.27 21.67 8.24
CA LEU A 216 9.11 20.78 8.20
C LEU A 216 8.04 21.25 7.20
N ASP A 217 7.82 22.56 7.14
CA ASP A 217 6.85 23.16 6.19
C ASP A 217 7.37 23.06 4.74
N LYS A 218 8.67 23.25 4.52
CA LYS A 218 9.30 23.00 3.21
C LYS A 218 9.16 21.55 2.80
N GLY A 219 9.41 20.60 3.71
CA GLY A 219 9.23 19.16 3.44
C GLY A 219 7.78 18.83 3.03
N VAL A 220 6.79 19.42 3.71
CA VAL A 220 5.36 19.24 3.35
C VAL A 220 5.05 19.82 1.97
N ALA A 221 5.61 20.99 1.63
CA ALA A 221 5.41 21.60 0.33
C ALA A 221 6.01 20.74 -0.81
N LEU A 222 7.22 20.19 -0.60
CA LEU A 222 7.86 19.27 -1.54
C LEU A 222 7.03 17.97 -1.70
N GLN A 223 6.56 17.40 -0.59
CA GLN A 223 5.69 16.22 -0.63
C GLN A 223 4.39 16.52 -1.40
N GLY A 224 3.83 17.71 -1.25
CA GLY A 224 2.68 18.16 -2.04
C GLY A 224 2.95 18.14 -3.54
N GLN A 225 4.15 18.54 -3.99
CA GLN A 225 4.53 18.48 -5.41
C GLN A 225 4.65 17.04 -5.91
N ILE A 226 5.17 16.11 -5.08
CA ILE A 226 5.20 14.68 -5.42
C ILE A 226 3.77 14.14 -5.54
N MET A 227 2.88 14.49 -4.61
CA MET A 227 1.48 14.05 -4.69
C MET A 227 0.80 14.54 -5.98
N GLN A 228 1.07 15.75 -6.46
CA GLN A 228 0.50 16.26 -7.71
C GLN A 228 0.89 15.41 -8.92
N ILE A 229 2.16 15.01 -9.07
CA ILE A 229 2.56 14.18 -10.21
C ILE A 229 2.03 12.73 -10.08
N ARG A 230 1.87 12.21 -8.85
CA ARG A 230 1.22 10.92 -8.61
C ARG A 230 -0.27 10.92 -8.96
N ILE A 231 -0.96 12.04 -8.72
CA ILE A 231 -2.36 12.24 -9.18
C ILE A 231 -2.43 12.12 -10.71
N VAL A 232 -1.44 12.62 -11.45
CA VAL A 232 -1.40 12.46 -12.92
C VAL A 232 -1.32 10.99 -13.32
N VAL A 233 -0.44 10.21 -12.70
CA VAL A 233 -0.34 8.75 -12.97
C VAL A 233 -1.67 8.06 -12.62
N ARG A 234 -2.26 8.37 -11.46
CA ARG A 234 -3.58 7.84 -11.09
C ARG A 234 -4.67 8.22 -12.10
N GLY A 235 -4.64 9.45 -12.61
CA GLY A 235 -5.58 9.90 -13.64
C GLY A 235 -5.50 9.07 -14.91
N VAL A 236 -4.28 8.75 -15.39
CA VAL A 236 -4.09 7.85 -16.53
C VAL A 236 -4.66 6.46 -16.25
N GLN A 237 -4.48 5.93 -15.04
CA GLN A 237 -5.05 4.64 -14.64
C GLN A 237 -6.60 4.67 -14.66
N ASP A 238 -7.18 5.68 -14.01
CA ASP A 238 -8.64 5.83 -13.89
C ASP A 238 -9.30 5.97 -15.26
N ASP A 239 -8.76 6.85 -16.13
CA ASP A 239 -9.27 7.05 -17.49
C ASP A 239 -9.15 5.79 -18.34
N SER A 240 -8.04 5.06 -18.18
CA SER A 240 -7.80 3.83 -18.93
C SER A 240 -8.68 2.67 -18.46
N ILE A 241 -9.02 2.59 -17.19
CA ILE A 241 -10.00 1.62 -16.69
C ILE A 241 -11.33 1.78 -17.43
N GLU A 242 -11.83 3.00 -17.53
CA GLU A 242 -13.10 3.25 -18.20
C GLU A 242 -13.01 3.02 -19.72
N LYS A 243 -11.94 3.47 -20.39
CA LYS A 243 -11.71 3.26 -21.84
C LYS A 243 -11.63 1.77 -22.21
N ILE A 244 -10.84 0.98 -21.45
CA ILE A 244 -10.69 -0.45 -21.70
C ILE A 244 -12.00 -1.18 -21.41
N ALA A 245 -12.70 -0.82 -20.32
CA ALA A 245 -14.00 -1.41 -19.99
C ALA A 245 -15.05 -1.16 -21.08
N LEU A 246 -15.07 0.05 -21.66
CA LEU A 246 -15.96 0.40 -22.78
C LEU A 246 -15.60 -0.33 -24.09
N ALA A 247 -14.32 -0.58 -24.30
CA ALA A 247 -13.84 -1.29 -25.50
C ALA A 247 -14.13 -2.80 -25.44
N LEU A 248 -14.17 -3.38 -24.25
CA LEU A 248 -14.47 -4.79 -24.06
C LEU A 248 -15.97 -5.09 -24.28
N PRO A 249 -16.33 -6.20 -24.97
CA PRO A 249 -17.73 -6.57 -25.13
C PRO A 249 -18.34 -7.03 -23.78
N ALA A 250 -19.68 -6.88 -23.65
CA ALA A 250 -20.40 -7.40 -22.49
C ALA A 250 -20.26 -8.94 -22.42
N PRO A 251 -20.10 -9.55 -21.22
CA PRO A 251 -20.08 -8.92 -19.89
C PRO A 251 -18.66 -8.51 -19.42
N TYR A 252 -17.62 -8.70 -20.23
CA TYR A 252 -16.21 -8.61 -19.84
C TYR A 252 -15.81 -7.19 -19.40
N GLY A 253 -16.39 -6.15 -20.02
CA GLY A 253 -16.06 -4.77 -19.66
C GLY A 253 -16.45 -4.44 -18.21
N ALA A 254 -17.63 -4.83 -17.78
CA ALA A 254 -18.07 -4.64 -16.39
C ALA A 254 -17.21 -5.41 -15.38
N ASP A 255 -16.85 -6.67 -15.69
CA ASP A 255 -15.99 -7.50 -14.85
C ASP A 255 -14.57 -6.90 -14.77
N PHE A 256 -14.00 -6.46 -15.91
CA PHE A 256 -12.71 -5.78 -15.94
C PHE A 256 -12.69 -4.53 -15.04
N ARG A 257 -13.70 -3.64 -15.20
CA ARG A 257 -13.82 -2.43 -14.38
C ARG A 257 -13.89 -2.76 -12.90
N GLN A 258 -14.72 -3.71 -12.52
CA GLN A 258 -14.89 -4.14 -11.14
C GLN A 258 -13.58 -4.68 -10.53
N ARG A 259 -12.86 -5.53 -11.26
CA ARG A 259 -11.56 -6.08 -10.81
C ARG A 259 -10.50 -5.00 -10.71
N ALA A 260 -10.41 -4.11 -11.69
CA ALA A 260 -9.46 -3.00 -11.67
C ALA A 260 -9.68 -2.10 -10.45
N LEU A 261 -10.94 -1.70 -10.19
CA LEU A 261 -11.29 -0.90 -9.02
C LEU A 261 -11.04 -1.64 -7.70
N ALA A 262 -11.31 -2.94 -7.64
CA ALA A 262 -11.03 -3.77 -6.45
C ALA A 262 -9.52 -3.89 -6.15
N ILE A 263 -8.67 -3.90 -7.18
CA ILE A 263 -7.21 -3.88 -7.03
C ILE A 263 -6.72 -2.51 -6.59
N GLY A 264 -7.16 -1.46 -7.28
CA GLY A 264 -6.66 -0.10 -7.08
C GLY A 264 -7.22 0.60 -5.85
N TYR A 265 -8.49 0.36 -5.53
CA TYR A 265 -9.24 1.06 -4.48
C TYR A 265 -9.80 0.09 -3.46
N ARG A 266 -8.93 -0.71 -2.87
CA ARG A 266 -9.27 -1.81 -1.96
C ARG A 266 -10.19 -1.40 -0.82
N GLU A 267 -10.06 -0.19 -0.30
CA GLU A 267 -10.90 0.27 0.82
C GLU A 267 -12.36 0.47 0.40
N ALA A 268 -12.61 1.00 -0.81
CA ALA A 268 -13.95 1.20 -1.34
C ALA A 268 -14.55 -0.12 -1.88
N PHE A 269 -13.76 -0.92 -2.59
CA PHE A 269 -14.20 -2.12 -3.30
C PHE A 269 -13.81 -3.42 -2.57
N GLN A 270 -13.85 -3.42 -1.23
CA GLN A 270 -13.75 -4.65 -0.45
C GLN A 270 -14.87 -5.63 -0.84
N PRO A 271 -14.63 -6.96 -0.66
CA PRO A 271 -15.69 -7.95 -0.83
C PRO A 271 -16.96 -7.54 -0.10
N ASP A 272 -18.11 -7.87 -0.68
CA ASP A 272 -19.41 -7.57 -0.08
C ASP A 272 -19.53 -8.31 1.28
N PRO A 273 -19.68 -7.58 2.40
CA PRO A 273 -19.76 -8.19 3.73
C PRO A 273 -21.04 -9.00 3.95
N LEU A 274 -22.05 -8.84 3.09
CA LEU A 274 -23.31 -9.59 3.16
C LEU A 274 -23.44 -10.68 2.09
N ALA A 275 -22.46 -10.86 1.19
CA ALA A 275 -22.54 -11.86 0.12
C ALA A 275 -22.82 -13.26 0.66
N SER A 276 -21.97 -13.75 1.60
CA SER A 276 -22.17 -15.08 2.22
C SER A 276 -23.45 -15.16 3.06
N PHE A 277 -23.84 -14.05 3.69
CA PHE A 277 -25.08 -14.00 4.46
C PHE A 277 -26.30 -14.20 3.55
N PHE A 278 -26.40 -13.46 2.45
CA PHE A 278 -27.49 -13.63 1.48
C PHE A 278 -27.48 -15.02 0.83
N GLN A 279 -26.30 -15.54 0.52
CA GLN A 279 -26.18 -16.89 -0.04
C GLN A 279 -26.80 -17.91 0.90
N VAL A 280 -26.39 -17.98 2.17
CA VAL A 280 -26.90 -18.94 3.15
C VAL A 280 -28.40 -18.78 3.39
N VAL A 281 -28.88 -17.53 3.47
CA VAL A 281 -30.31 -17.29 3.67
C VAL A 281 -31.15 -17.77 2.48
N LEU A 282 -30.71 -17.52 1.24
CA LEU A 282 -31.43 -17.91 0.03
C LEU A 282 -31.36 -19.42 -0.25
N GLU A 283 -30.37 -20.14 0.32
CA GLU A 283 -30.24 -21.59 0.24
C GLU A 283 -31.18 -22.35 1.22
N LEU A 284 -31.84 -21.67 2.17
CA LEU A 284 -32.83 -22.30 3.05
C LEU A 284 -33.97 -22.88 2.22
N THR A 285 -34.23 -24.20 2.39
CA THR A 285 -35.20 -24.96 1.59
C THR A 285 -36.65 -24.71 1.99
N ASP A 286 -36.86 -24.18 3.19
CA ASP A 286 -38.19 -23.97 3.81
C ASP A 286 -38.67 -22.51 3.82
N LEU A 287 -38.08 -21.67 2.95
CA LEU A 287 -38.54 -20.30 2.75
C LEU A 287 -39.89 -20.27 2.00
N THR A 288 -40.84 -19.47 2.51
CA THR A 288 -42.08 -19.19 1.77
C THR A 288 -41.82 -18.29 0.54
N ALA A 289 -42.74 -18.19 -0.37
CA ALA A 289 -42.67 -17.32 -1.55
C ALA A 289 -42.53 -15.83 -1.14
N GLU A 290 -43.25 -15.41 -0.12
CA GLU A 290 -43.22 -14.06 0.44
C GLU A 290 -41.86 -13.76 1.07
N GLN A 291 -41.30 -14.71 1.83
CA GLN A 291 -39.96 -14.58 2.41
C GLN A 291 -38.89 -14.44 1.33
N LYS A 292 -38.91 -15.29 0.29
CA LYS A 292 -37.95 -15.20 -0.84
C LYS A 292 -38.06 -13.85 -1.53
N THR A 293 -39.27 -13.37 -1.78
CA THR A 293 -39.50 -12.05 -2.40
C THR A 293 -38.95 -10.92 -1.53
N GLY A 294 -39.22 -10.94 -0.21
CA GLY A 294 -38.73 -9.94 0.72
C GLY A 294 -37.22 -9.94 0.86
N ILE A 295 -36.59 -11.12 0.92
CA ILE A 295 -35.12 -11.28 1.01
C ILE A 295 -34.46 -10.79 -0.30
N THR A 296 -35.03 -11.14 -1.47
CA THR A 296 -34.52 -10.68 -2.77
C THR A 296 -34.62 -9.16 -2.89
N ALA A 297 -35.73 -8.57 -2.46
CA ALA A 297 -35.89 -7.12 -2.43
C ALA A 297 -34.89 -6.44 -1.49
N ALA A 298 -34.63 -7.02 -0.31
CA ALA A 298 -33.60 -6.52 0.61
C ALA A 298 -32.19 -6.61 0.02
N LYS A 299 -31.88 -7.70 -0.70
CA LYS A 299 -30.62 -7.87 -1.41
C LYS A 299 -30.44 -6.82 -2.51
N THR A 300 -31.44 -6.63 -3.36
CA THR A 300 -31.40 -5.62 -4.44
C THR A 300 -31.20 -4.20 -3.87
N ALA A 301 -31.88 -3.87 -2.78
CA ALA A 301 -31.73 -2.58 -2.10
C ALA A 301 -30.31 -2.43 -1.52
N TRP A 302 -29.76 -3.49 -0.92
CA TRP A 302 -28.39 -3.53 -0.42
C TRP A 302 -27.38 -3.33 -1.55
N ASP A 303 -27.49 -4.08 -2.66
CA ASP A 303 -26.59 -3.99 -3.80
C ASP A 303 -26.53 -2.55 -4.34
N THR A 304 -27.69 -1.89 -4.46
CA THR A 304 -27.80 -0.49 -4.90
C THR A 304 -27.15 0.49 -3.91
N GLN A 305 -27.40 0.31 -2.61
CA GLN A 305 -26.83 1.17 -1.57
C GLN A 305 -25.32 1.00 -1.45
N LEU A 306 -24.82 -0.26 -1.55
CA LEU A 306 -23.41 -0.56 -1.51
C LEU A 306 -22.67 0.07 -2.70
N GLU A 307 -23.24 0.01 -3.91
CA GLU A 307 -22.64 0.64 -5.08
C GLU A 307 -22.56 2.17 -4.94
N GLY A 308 -23.65 2.81 -4.54
CA GLY A 308 -23.65 4.25 -4.27
C GLY A 308 -22.68 4.66 -3.16
N LEU A 309 -22.47 3.80 -2.15
CA LEU A 309 -21.50 4.03 -1.10
C LEU A 309 -20.05 3.87 -1.63
N ARG A 310 -19.79 2.85 -2.45
CA ARG A 310 -18.48 2.61 -3.09
C ARG A 310 -18.05 3.81 -3.92
N GLU A 311 -18.95 4.38 -4.72
CA GLU A 311 -18.64 5.57 -5.53
C GLU A 311 -18.31 6.79 -4.65
N ARG A 312 -19.05 7.02 -3.56
CA ARG A 312 -18.71 8.09 -2.60
C ARG A 312 -17.38 7.85 -1.89
N MET A 313 -17.09 6.62 -1.51
CA MET A 313 -15.80 6.25 -0.92
C MET A 313 -14.66 6.45 -1.91
N LEU A 314 -14.84 6.04 -3.18
CA LEU A 314 -13.89 6.24 -4.26
C LEU A 314 -13.55 7.72 -4.46
N GLN A 315 -14.59 8.56 -4.54
CA GLN A 315 -14.42 10.00 -4.68
C GLN A 315 -13.68 10.60 -3.47
N THR A 316 -14.07 10.20 -2.25
CA THR A 316 -13.41 10.66 -1.02
C THR A 316 -11.92 10.25 -0.97
N ILE A 317 -11.59 9.02 -1.40
CA ILE A 317 -10.19 8.57 -1.49
C ILE A 317 -9.42 9.45 -2.47
N ARG A 318 -9.97 9.72 -3.65
CA ARG A 318 -9.33 10.55 -4.67
C ARG A 318 -9.02 11.96 -4.19
N GLU A 319 -9.92 12.55 -3.40
CA GLU A 319 -9.81 13.91 -2.89
C GLU A 319 -8.93 14.05 -1.64
N ASP A 320 -9.08 13.12 -0.68
CA ASP A 320 -8.46 13.26 0.64
C ASP A 320 -7.06 12.62 0.70
N GLU A 321 -6.84 11.51 -0.01
CA GLU A 321 -5.59 10.75 0.09
C GLU A 321 -4.34 11.57 -0.24
N PRO A 322 -4.31 12.46 -1.26
CA PRO A 322 -3.17 13.30 -1.54
C PRO A 322 -2.81 14.28 -0.41
N ASN A 323 -3.77 14.58 0.48
CA ASN A 323 -3.59 15.46 1.63
C ASN A 323 -3.09 14.74 2.89
N LYS A 324 -3.08 13.39 2.91
CA LYS A 324 -2.64 12.60 4.08
C LYS A 324 -1.24 12.96 4.59
N PRO A 325 -0.21 13.24 3.76
CA PRO A 325 1.09 13.66 4.25
C PRO A 325 1.02 14.97 5.06
N LYS A 326 0.27 15.96 4.57
CA LYS A 326 0.05 17.22 5.28
C LYS A 326 -0.68 17.01 6.61
N GLN A 327 -1.74 16.22 6.62
CA GLN A 327 -2.52 15.87 7.82
C GLN A 327 -1.65 15.15 8.87
N LYS A 328 -0.81 14.18 8.46
CA LYS A 328 0.14 13.50 9.36
C LYS A 328 1.13 14.48 10.00
N THR A 329 1.63 15.44 9.23
CA THR A 329 2.55 16.45 9.72
C THR A 329 1.87 17.40 10.71
N MET A 330 0.64 17.82 10.44
CA MET A 330 -0.17 18.60 11.39
C MET A 330 -0.40 17.84 12.69
N ALA A 331 -0.75 16.55 12.62
CA ALA A 331 -0.91 15.70 13.79
C ALA A 331 0.38 15.58 14.61
N ALA A 332 1.54 15.45 13.95
CA ALA A 332 2.84 15.40 14.62
C ALA A 332 3.17 16.73 15.31
N LYS A 333 2.93 17.88 14.65
CA LYS A 333 3.09 19.22 15.24
C LYS A 333 2.17 19.41 16.44
N ALA A 334 0.90 19.01 16.36
CA ALA A 334 -0.05 19.08 17.45
C ALA A 334 0.39 18.26 18.67
N LYS A 335 0.86 17.01 18.45
CA LYS A 335 1.40 16.15 19.52
C LYS A 335 2.64 16.77 20.20
N LEU A 336 3.52 17.40 19.43
CA LEU A 336 4.71 18.05 19.96
C LEU A 336 4.34 19.30 20.81
N ALA A 337 3.44 20.13 20.30
CA ALA A 337 2.93 21.29 21.01
C ALA A 337 2.25 20.90 22.33
N ALA A 338 1.42 19.87 22.33
CA ALA A 338 0.77 19.34 23.52
C ALA A 338 1.79 18.91 24.60
N LYS A 339 2.90 18.24 24.20
CA LYS A 339 4.00 17.89 25.12
C LYS A 339 4.70 19.12 25.72
N GLN A 340 4.64 20.27 25.06
CA GLN A 340 5.20 21.54 25.52
C GLN A 340 4.19 22.40 26.26
N GLY A 341 2.97 21.90 26.49
CA GLY A 341 1.87 22.69 27.10
C GLY A 341 1.34 23.80 26.18
N LYS A 342 1.59 23.73 24.87
CA LYS A 342 1.14 24.71 23.88
C LYS A 342 -0.08 24.16 23.12
N THR A 343 -0.97 25.10 22.74
CA THR A 343 -2.08 24.77 21.82
C THR A 343 -1.57 24.75 20.38
N ALA A 344 -2.01 23.77 19.61
CA ALA A 344 -1.75 23.69 18.18
C ALA A 344 -3.03 23.31 17.44
N GLU A 345 -3.08 23.65 16.17
CA GLU A 345 -4.15 23.25 15.26
C GLU A 345 -4.22 21.72 15.18
N GLN A 346 -5.41 21.18 15.39
CA GLN A 346 -5.66 19.76 15.28
C GLN A 346 -5.84 19.36 13.80
N PRO A 347 -5.35 18.19 13.38
CA PRO A 347 -5.62 17.72 12.04
C PRO A 347 -7.12 17.50 11.84
N PRO A 348 -7.64 17.67 10.62
CA PRO A 348 -9.03 17.37 10.31
C PRO A 348 -9.33 15.88 10.58
N VAL A 349 -10.58 15.57 10.88
CA VAL A 349 -11.04 14.19 10.99
C VAL A 349 -10.92 13.54 9.60
N GLU A 350 -10.45 12.29 9.56
CA GLU A 350 -10.32 11.53 8.32
C GLU A 350 -11.68 11.45 7.60
N ALA A 351 -11.74 11.91 6.35
CA ALA A 351 -12.98 12.01 5.57
C ALA A 351 -13.66 10.65 5.32
N MET A 352 -12.90 9.55 5.37
CA MET A 352 -13.42 8.18 5.22
C MET A 352 -14.18 7.65 6.44
N VAL A 353 -13.98 8.21 7.65
CA VAL A 353 -14.62 7.72 8.89
C VAL A 353 -16.15 7.74 8.82
N PRO A 354 -16.82 8.81 8.37
CA PRO A 354 -18.28 8.81 8.23
C PRO A 354 -18.80 7.72 7.27
N LEU A 355 -18.11 7.49 6.16
CA LEU A 355 -18.49 6.49 5.16
C LEU A 355 -18.31 5.05 5.67
N ARG A 356 -17.24 4.78 6.42
CA ARG A 356 -17.07 3.49 7.11
C ARG A 356 -18.19 3.24 8.13
N ASN A 357 -18.55 4.25 8.89
CA ASN A 357 -19.64 4.16 9.87
C ASN A 357 -20.99 3.93 9.17
N GLU A 358 -21.25 4.63 8.07
CA GLU A 358 -22.44 4.42 7.24
C GLU A 358 -22.49 3.00 6.70
N LYS A 359 -21.36 2.47 6.15
CA LYS A 359 -21.26 1.08 5.69
C LYS A 359 -21.64 0.09 6.79
N ASN A 360 -21.07 0.26 7.98
CA ASN A 360 -21.34 -0.63 9.11
C ASN A 360 -22.82 -0.57 9.55
N ARG A 361 -23.41 0.63 9.57
CA ARG A 361 -24.83 0.82 9.88
C ARG A 361 -25.73 0.11 8.84
N LEU A 362 -25.46 0.34 7.55
CA LEU A 362 -26.22 -0.30 6.46
C LEU A 362 -26.14 -1.84 6.50
N VAL A 363 -24.97 -2.39 6.83
CA VAL A 363 -24.78 -3.84 7.04
C VAL A 363 -25.70 -4.35 8.14
N GLN A 364 -25.76 -3.66 9.29
CA GLN A 364 -26.58 -4.07 10.43
C GLN A 364 -28.08 -3.95 10.09
N GLU A 365 -28.50 -2.81 9.55
CA GLU A 365 -29.91 -2.56 9.17
C GLU A 365 -30.41 -3.59 8.15
N THR A 366 -29.58 -3.92 7.13
CA THR A 366 -29.94 -4.92 6.13
C THR A 366 -30.05 -6.31 6.72
N ARG A 367 -29.08 -6.68 7.58
CA ARG A 367 -29.10 -7.96 8.28
C ARG A 367 -30.33 -8.10 9.16
N GLU A 368 -30.68 -7.08 9.93
CA GLU A 368 -31.85 -7.06 10.80
C GLU A 368 -33.15 -7.18 9.98
N LYS A 369 -33.27 -6.45 8.86
CA LYS A 369 -34.43 -6.55 7.95
C LYS A 369 -34.61 -7.98 7.44
N VAL A 370 -33.55 -8.63 6.99
CA VAL A 370 -33.64 -10.01 6.49
C VAL A 370 -33.96 -10.99 7.62
N LEU A 371 -33.34 -10.83 8.79
CA LEU A 371 -33.61 -11.68 9.95
C LEU A 371 -35.05 -11.54 10.45
N ALA A 372 -35.66 -10.36 10.33
CA ALA A 372 -37.07 -10.15 10.70
C ALA A 372 -38.07 -10.94 9.82
N LEU A 373 -37.65 -11.31 8.61
CA LEU A 373 -38.46 -12.14 7.71
C LEU A 373 -38.38 -13.64 8.04
N LEU A 374 -37.44 -14.10 8.83
CA LEU A 374 -37.16 -15.51 9.13
C LEU A 374 -37.86 -15.96 10.41
N THR A 375 -38.31 -17.22 10.45
CA THR A 375 -38.81 -17.87 11.66
C THR A 375 -37.62 -18.19 12.64
N PRO A 376 -37.90 -18.47 13.91
CA PRO A 376 -36.86 -18.89 14.84
C PRO A 376 -36.09 -20.11 14.37
N GLU A 377 -36.75 -21.11 13.81
CA GLU A 377 -36.16 -22.36 13.30
C GLU A 377 -35.25 -22.08 12.08
N GLN A 378 -35.66 -21.19 11.18
CA GLN A 378 -34.86 -20.76 10.02
C GLN A 378 -33.60 -19.99 10.46
N LYS A 379 -33.72 -19.13 11.48
CA LYS A 379 -32.55 -18.43 12.07
C LYS A 379 -31.54 -19.40 12.68
N GLU A 380 -32.01 -20.43 13.35
CA GLU A 380 -31.15 -21.47 13.93
C GLU A 380 -30.38 -22.25 12.83
N LYS A 381 -31.09 -22.67 11.76
CA LYS A 381 -30.46 -23.32 10.60
C LYS A 381 -29.40 -22.44 9.94
N MET A 382 -29.69 -21.14 9.79
CA MET A 382 -28.76 -20.18 9.22
C MET A 382 -27.50 -20.01 10.07
N GLN A 383 -27.64 -19.96 11.42
CA GLN A 383 -26.48 -19.85 12.35
C GLN A 383 -25.55 -21.07 12.27
N ALA A 384 -26.08 -22.24 11.96
CA ALA A 384 -25.28 -23.45 11.76
C ALA A 384 -24.49 -23.42 10.44
N GLY A 385 -24.96 -22.68 9.43
CA GLY A 385 -24.37 -22.63 8.08
C GLY A 385 -23.37 -21.50 7.82
N VAL A 386 -23.31 -20.46 8.67
CA VAL A 386 -22.41 -19.30 8.46
C VAL A 386 -21.18 -19.40 9.35
N PRO A 387 -19.95 -19.58 8.78
CA PRO A 387 -18.72 -19.47 9.57
C PRO A 387 -18.60 -18.09 10.20
N GLY A 388 -18.48 -18.03 11.53
CA GLY A 388 -18.32 -16.77 12.27
C GLY A 388 -19.63 -16.16 12.84
N MET A 389 -20.80 -16.72 12.58
CA MET A 389 -22.07 -16.33 13.22
C MET A 389 -22.37 -17.06 14.53
N ARG A 390 -21.49 -17.89 15.04
CA ARG A 390 -21.68 -18.38 16.41
C ARG A 390 -21.74 -17.16 17.34
N PRO A 391 -22.83 -16.98 18.12
CA PRO A 391 -22.84 -15.98 19.18
C PRO A 391 -21.58 -16.25 20.02
N PRO A 392 -20.83 -15.21 20.44
CA PRO A 392 -19.73 -15.41 21.38
C PRO A 392 -20.31 -16.23 22.52
N ALA A 393 -19.68 -17.37 22.83
CA ALA A 393 -20.04 -18.15 23.98
C ALA A 393 -20.11 -17.17 25.16
N PRO A 394 -21.16 -17.22 26.00
CA PRO A 394 -21.30 -16.29 27.10
C PRO A 394 -19.99 -16.34 27.88
N SER A 395 -19.24 -15.24 27.85
CA SER A 395 -17.96 -15.18 28.52
C SER A 395 -18.26 -15.33 30.03
N HIS A 396 -17.83 -16.44 30.62
CA HIS A 396 -17.92 -16.69 32.05
C HIS A 396 -17.26 -15.59 32.90
N THR A 397 -16.53 -14.67 32.25
CA THR A 397 -15.89 -13.48 32.83
C THR A 397 -16.91 -12.40 33.27
N ASN A 398 -18.06 -12.27 32.61
CA ASN A 398 -19.05 -11.23 32.97
C ASN A 398 -19.95 -11.67 34.13
N GLN A 399 -20.15 -12.97 34.34
CA GLN A 399 -20.89 -13.46 35.54
C GLN A 399 -20.08 -13.30 36.80
N ALA A 400 -18.76 -13.53 36.76
CA ALA A 400 -17.86 -13.33 37.88
C ALA A 400 -17.75 -11.84 38.30
N LEU A 401 -17.83 -10.92 37.38
CA LEU A 401 -17.82 -9.47 37.67
C LEU A 401 -19.14 -8.97 38.24
N ILE A 402 -20.27 -9.54 37.86
CA ILE A 402 -21.59 -9.19 38.41
C ILE A 402 -21.79 -9.78 39.80
N GLU A 403 -21.26 -10.97 40.09
CA GLU A 403 -21.28 -11.56 41.43
C GLU A 403 -20.31 -10.90 42.42
N SER A 404 -19.15 -10.41 41.94
CA SER A 404 -18.19 -9.68 42.78
C SER A 404 -18.71 -8.29 43.19
N ALA A 405 -19.59 -7.68 42.40
CA ALA A 405 -20.23 -6.38 42.68
C ALA A 405 -21.39 -6.46 43.70
N LYS A 406 -21.84 -7.67 44.08
CA LYS A 406 -22.95 -7.89 45.02
C LYS A 406 -22.56 -8.23 46.49
N LYS A 407 -21.26 -8.24 46.81
CA LYS A 407 -20.84 -8.44 48.23
C LYS A 407 -20.55 -7.09 48.91
N PRO A 408 -21.26 -6.72 49.98
CA PRO A 408 -20.95 -5.53 50.74
C PRO A 408 -19.72 -5.74 51.63
N GLY A 409 -18.94 -4.69 51.70
CA GLY A 409 -17.70 -4.42 52.39
C GLY A 409 -17.27 -5.28 53.57
N GLY A 410 -16.01 -5.65 53.59
CA GLY A 410 -15.28 -6.21 54.69
C GLY A 410 -13.82 -5.75 54.69
N LYS A 411 -13.44 -5.20 55.78
CA LYS A 411 -12.27 -4.46 56.25
C LYS A 411 -10.88 -4.90 55.74
N ALA A 412 -10.05 -3.87 55.65
CA ALA A 412 -8.60 -3.87 55.49
C ALA A 412 -7.86 -4.77 56.48
N GLY A 413 -6.80 -5.43 56.02
CA GLY A 413 -5.79 -6.10 56.82
C GLY A 413 -4.49 -6.16 56.01
N ALA A 414 -3.51 -5.39 56.47
CA ALA A 414 -2.13 -5.41 55.96
C ALA A 414 -1.46 -6.75 56.37
N ASN A 415 -0.68 -7.32 55.48
CA ASN A 415 0.51 -8.07 55.92
C ASN A 415 1.55 -8.15 54.77
N ASN A 416 2.78 -7.78 55.14
CA ASN A 416 4.03 -7.99 54.45
C ASN A 416 4.40 -9.47 54.40
N GLY A 417 5.08 -9.92 53.40
CA GLY A 417 5.72 -11.22 53.35
C GLY A 417 6.57 -11.43 52.10
N ASP A 418 7.88 -11.31 52.27
CA ASP A 418 8.95 -11.68 51.35
C ASP A 418 8.90 -13.18 50.98
N ALA A 419 9.26 -13.48 49.74
CA ALA A 419 9.90 -14.74 49.31
C ALA A 419 10.34 -14.58 47.86
N GLU A 420 11.58 -14.34 47.59
CA GLU A 420 12.69 -15.26 47.30
C GLU A 420 12.50 -16.15 46.06
N THR A 421 13.42 -15.92 45.19
CA THR A 421 13.80 -16.48 43.88
C THR A 421 13.87 -18.01 43.86
N ASP A 422 13.44 -18.61 42.76
CA ASP A 422 14.07 -19.81 42.24
C ASP A 422 14.03 -19.88 40.70
N LYS A 423 15.24 -20.02 40.09
CA LYS A 423 15.47 -20.27 38.67
C LYS A 423 15.83 -21.75 38.49
N PRO A 424 15.29 -22.46 37.51
CA PRO A 424 15.94 -23.70 37.09
C PRO A 424 16.82 -23.49 35.86
N ALA A 425 17.98 -24.11 35.94
CA ALA A 425 19.06 -24.16 34.97
C ALA A 425 18.67 -24.83 33.64
N ARG A 426 19.21 -24.30 32.55
CA ARG A 426 19.16 -24.86 31.20
C ARG A 426 20.36 -25.76 30.98
N LYS A 427 20.14 -27.05 30.72
CA LYS A 427 21.17 -28.01 30.29
C LYS A 427 21.41 -27.82 28.79
N GLU A 428 22.67 -27.60 28.41
CA GLU A 428 23.22 -27.81 27.10
C GLU A 428 23.30 -29.32 26.79
N THR A 429 22.96 -29.69 25.57
CA THR A 429 23.43 -30.94 24.94
C THR A 429 23.95 -30.60 23.55
N VAL A 430 25.20 -30.95 23.37
CA VAL A 430 26.00 -30.98 22.15
C VAL A 430 25.60 -32.23 21.36
N GLU A 431 25.30 -32.09 20.06
CA GLU A 431 25.81 -32.93 18.96
C GLU A 431 25.58 -32.19 17.63
#